data_ad012ed6edcef20ffb4717da16d1706f
#
_entry.id   ad012ed6edcef20ffb4717da16d1706f
#
_cell.length_a   1.000
_cell.length_b   1.000
_cell.length_c   1.000
_cell.angle_alpha   90.00
_cell.angle_beta   90.00
_cell.angle_gamma   90.00
#
_symmetry.space_group_name_H-M   'P 1'
#
loop_
_entity.id
_entity.type
_entity.pdbx_description
1 polymer ?
#
loop_
_entity_poly.entity_id
_entity_poly.type
_entity_poly.pdbx_seq_one_letter_code
_entity_poly.pdbx_strand_id
1 'polypeptide(L)'
;MSDVTAVEASPRPEIARLHFNDLTGALADGWRDFRRAPVFGLFFSAVYVLGGLALVLLGAGTVAWTLVVSLGFPLVAPFAAVGLYEVSRRLERGQPLVWGEILGVVVREKDRQIPWMGAIIVIYFLFWTFLAHMIFALFMGLSVMTNISSSLDVFLTPNGLTMIAVELVVGGVFAFVLYSLTVVSLPLLLDKEIDFVSAMLISFRTVQENFVVMLVWAFVIATLAFWSMVPLFLGLLVVLPVLGHATWHLYRRALISPEG
;
A
#
# COMPACT_ATOMS: atom_id res chain seq x y z
N MET A 1 -15.46 39.79 -0.11
CA MET A 1 -15.75 38.59 -0.87
C MET A 1 -14.43 38.19 -1.54
N SER A 2 -13.71 37.27 -0.91
CA SER A 2 -12.46 36.74 -1.47
C SER A 2 -12.81 35.77 -2.58
N ASP A 3 -12.37 36.07 -3.81
CA ASP A 3 -12.41 35.15 -4.92
C ASP A 3 -11.70 33.86 -4.50
N VAL A 4 -12.49 32.84 -4.23
CA VAL A 4 -11.99 31.48 -4.19
C VAL A 4 -11.74 31.12 -5.64
N THR A 5 -10.51 31.32 -6.12
CA THR A 5 -10.08 30.78 -7.42
C THR A 5 -10.29 29.27 -7.35
N ALA A 6 -11.33 28.80 -8.03
CA ALA A 6 -11.57 27.36 -8.20
C ALA A 6 -10.30 26.77 -8.83
N VAL A 7 -9.66 25.88 -8.10
CA VAL A 7 -8.50 25.13 -8.62
C VAL A 7 -9.01 24.33 -9.82
N GLU A 8 -8.52 24.68 -10.99
CA GLU A 8 -8.93 24.02 -12.23
C GLU A 8 -8.47 22.55 -12.19
N ALA A 9 -9.42 21.63 -12.37
CA ALA A 9 -9.12 20.21 -12.31
C ALA A 9 -8.14 19.85 -13.44
N SER A 10 -7.09 19.10 -13.11
CA SER A 10 -6.11 18.63 -14.09
C SER A 10 -6.78 17.77 -15.17
N PRO A 11 -6.38 17.88 -16.45
CA PRO A 11 -6.90 17.02 -17.51
C PRO A 11 -6.64 15.55 -17.18
N ARG A 12 -7.58 14.68 -17.55
CA ARG A 12 -7.46 13.24 -17.28
C ARG A 12 -6.27 12.67 -18.04
N PRO A 13 -5.36 11.95 -17.36
CA PRO A 13 -4.23 11.33 -18.06
C PRO A 13 -4.70 10.17 -18.94
N GLU A 14 -3.97 9.91 -20.01
CA GLU A 14 -4.14 8.73 -20.86
C GLU A 14 -3.42 7.53 -20.25
N ILE A 15 -4.04 6.35 -20.38
CA ILE A 15 -3.47 5.10 -19.87
C ILE A 15 -2.54 4.52 -20.95
N ALA A 16 -1.27 4.36 -20.60
CA ALA A 16 -0.28 3.73 -21.46
C ALA A 16 -0.33 2.20 -21.37
N ARG A 17 0.09 1.53 -22.44
CA ARG A 17 0.28 0.09 -22.43
C ARG A 17 1.63 -0.26 -21.80
N LEU A 18 1.59 -0.99 -20.68
CA LEU A 18 2.77 -1.43 -19.96
C LEU A 18 3.32 -2.76 -20.50
N HIS A 19 4.63 -2.91 -20.42
CA HIS A 19 5.37 -4.12 -20.74
C HIS A 19 6.15 -4.61 -19.52
N PHE A 20 6.59 -5.88 -19.52
CA PHE A 20 7.38 -6.42 -18.41
C PHE A 20 8.70 -5.66 -18.16
N ASN A 21 9.29 -5.09 -19.22
CA ASN A 21 10.47 -4.25 -19.08
C ASN A 21 10.21 -2.98 -18.27
N ASP A 22 8.96 -2.48 -18.22
CA ASP A 22 8.58 -1.34 -17.39
C ASP A 22 8.65 -1.68 -15.90
N LEU A 23 8.33 -2.93 -15.52
CA LEU A 23 8.45 -3.40 -14.14
C LEU A 23 9.92 -3.46 -13.70
N THR A 24 10.78 -4.05 -14.54
CA THR A 24 12.22 -4.16 -14.23
C THR A 24 12.87 -2.78 -14.21
N GLY A 25 12.49 -1.90 -15.14
CA GLY A 25 12.93 -0.49 -15.16
C GLY A 25 12.48 0.26 -13.91
N ALA A 26 11.21 0.13 -13.52
CA ALA A 26 10.68 0.76 -12.32
C ALA A 26 11.40 0.28 -11.04
N LEU A 27 11.68 -1.02 -10.92
CA LEU A 27 12.46 -1.57 -9.80
C LEU A 27 13.89 -1.03 -9.78
N ALA A 28 14.57 -0.95 -10.94
CA ALA A 28 15.91 -0.41 -11.03
C ALA A 28 15.96 1.08 -10.66
N ASP A 29 14.96 1.86 -11.08
CA ASP A 29 14.84 3.27 -10.73
C ASP A 29 14.51 3.43 -9.24
N GLY A 30 13.59 2.63 -8.69
CA GLY A 30 13.27 2.62 -7.27
C GLY A 30 14.46 2.27 -6.39
N TRP A 31 15.27 1.29 -6.80
CA TRP A 31 16.52 0.97 -6.14
C TRP A 31 17.54 2.12 -6.20
N ARG A 32 17.62 2.80 -7.34
CA ARG A 32 18.49 3.97 -7.53
C ARG A 32 18.08 5.12 -6.61
N ASP A 33 16.78 5.40 -6.50
CA ASP A 33 16.25 6.46 -5.64
C ASP A 33 16.49 6.13 -4.16
N PHE A 34 16.24 4.89 -3.74
CA PHE A 34 16.58 4.45 -2.38
C PHE A 34 18.07 4.65 -2.07
N ARG A 35 18.97 4.30 -2.99
CA ARG A 35 20.42 4.48 -2.79
C ARG A 35 20.84 5.94 -2.75
N ARG A 36 20.11 6.84 -3.42
CA ARG A 36 20.37 8.30 -3.40
C ARG A 36 19.83 8.97 -2.14
N ALA A 37 18.77 8.43 -1.57
CA ALA A 37 18.08 9.02 -0.42
C ALA A 37 17.74 7.99 0.67
N PRO A 38 18.71 7.16 1.15
CA PRO A 38 18.40 6.02 2.03
C PRO A 38 17.78 6.45 3.37
N VAL A 39 18.16 7.60 3.89
CA VAL A 39 17.66 8.10 5.19
C VAL A 39 16.16 8.35 5.15
N PHE A 40 15.64 8.89 4.05
CA PHE A 40 14.20 9.09 3.87
C PHE A 40 13.46 7.74 3.74
N GLY A 41 14.03 6.82 2.95
CA GLY A 41 13.50 5.46 2.83
C GLY A 41 13.39 4.76 4.16
N LEU A 42 14.47 4.77 4.94
CA LEU A 42 14.52 4.18 6.28
C LEU A 42 13.51 4.86 7.24
N PHE A 43 13.40 6.18 7.20
CA PHE A 43 12.46 6.92 8.04
C PHE A 43 11.01 6.52 7.77
N PHE A 44 10.56 6.56 6.51
CA PHE A 44 9.18 6.24 6.17
C PHE A 44 8.84 4.76 6.36
N SER A 45 9.81 3.85 6.21
CA SER A 45 9.61 2.42 6.45
C SER A 45 9.74 2.01 7.91
N ALA A 46 10.43 2.79 8.76
CA ALA A 46 10.59 2.49 10.18
C ALA A 46 9.24 2.35 10.92
N VAL A 47 8.22 3.09 10.50
CA VAL A 47 6.86 2.99 11.06
C VAL A 47 6.32 1.56 10.97
N TYR A 48 6.55 0.88 9.85
CA TYR A 48 6.08 -0.49 9.63
C TYR A 48 6.87 -1.50 10.45
N VAL A 49 8.18 -1.30 10.54
CA VAL A 49 9.06 -2.17 11.34
C VAL A 49 8.75 -2.04 12.83
N LEU A 50 8.63 -0.80 13.32
CA LEU A 50 8.30 -0.54 14.72
C LEU A 50 6.89 -1.05 15.05
N GLY A 51 5.92 -0.88 14.15
CA GLY A 51 4.58 -1.44 14.31
C GLY A 51 4.60 -2.97 14.35
N GLY A 52 5.30 -3.62 13.42
CA GLY A 52 5.46 -5.07 13.39
C GLY A 52 6.16 -5.63 14.64
N LEU A 53 7.26 -5.01 15.06
CA LEU A 53 7.96 -5.40 16.28
C LEU A 53 7.10 -5.20 17.54
N ALA A 54 6.36 -4.09 17.63
CA ALA A 54 5.45 -3.84 18.74
C ALA A 54 4.38 -4.94 18.84
N LEU A 55 3.82 -5.39 17.71
CA LEU A 55 2.87 -6.50 17.67
C LEU A 55 3.46 -7.80 18.21
N VAL A 56 4.69 -8.13 17.80
CA VAL A 56 5.37 -9.35 18.26
C VAL A 56 5.71 -9.27 19.76
N LEU A 57 6.28 -8.15 20.21
CA LEU A 57 6.77 -7.99 21.56
C LEU A 57 5.65 -7.82 22.61
N LEU A 58 4.53 -7.21 22.22
CA LEU A 58 3.40 -6.96 23.12
C LEU A 58 2.34 -8.07 23.11
N GLY A 59 2.60 -9.17 22.38
CA GLY A 59 1.73 -10.34 22.37
C GLY A 59 0.41 -10.08 21.61
N ALA A 60 0.51 -9.93 20.29
CA ALA A 60 -0.63 -9.73 19.41
C ALA A 60 -1.58 -10.94 19.43
N GLY A 61 -2.53 -10.98 20.33
CA GLY A 61 -3.54 -12.04 20.45
C GLY A 61 -4.84 -11.53 21.05
N THR A 62 -4.91 -10.23 21.39
CA THR A 62 -6.13 -9.66 21.96
C THR A 62 -6.92 -8.86 20.92
N VAL A 63 -8.23 -8.77 21.09
CA VAL A 63 -9.13 -7.95 20.25
C VAL A 63 -8.65 -6.51 20.14
N ALA A 64 -8.11 -5.95 21.23
CA ALA A 64 -7.57 -4.59 21.22
C ALA A 64 -6.41 -4.43 20.22
N TRP A 65 -5.49 -5.37 20.14
CA TRP A 65 -4.37 -5.33 19.18
C TRP A 65 -4.85 -5.51 17.74
N THR A 66 -5.81 -6.39 17.50
CA THR A 66 -6.44 -6.54 16.18
C THR A 66 -7.03 -5.22 15.71
N LEU A 67 -7.74 -4.51 16.58
CA LEU A 67 -8.31 -3.19 16.26
C LEU A 67 -7.23 -2.12 16.00
N VAL A 68 -6.18 -2.07 16.83
CA VAL A 68 -5.08 -1.12 16.63
C VAL A 68 -4.40 -1.32 15.28
N VAL A 69 -4.16 -2.57 14.88
CA VAL A 69 -3.54 -2.88 13.58
C VAL A 69 -4.50 -2.61 12.44
N SER A 70 -5.76 -3.04 12.58
CA SER A 70 -6.77 -2.89 11.54
C SER A 70 -7.15 -1.43 11.27
N LEU A 71 -7.04 -0.55 12.25
CA LEU A 71 -7.34 0.87 12.13
C LEU A 71 -6.08 1.71 11.94
N GLY A 72 -5.04 1.46 12.73
CA GLY A 72 -3.84 2.29 12.77
C GLY A 72 -2.97 2.16 11.52
N PHE A 73 -2.72 0.92 11.10
CA PHE A 73 -1.83 0.66 9.97
C PHE A 73 -2.36 1.23 8.63
N PRO A 74 -3.63 0.97 8.24
CA PRO A 74 -4.18 1.52 7.00
C PRO A 74 -4.28 3.05 6.98
N LEU A 75 -4.36 3.70 8.16
CA LEU A 75 -4.36 5.16 8.24
C LEU A 75 -2.98 5.76 8.00
N VAL A 76 -1.92 5.11 8.49
CA VAL A 76 -0.54 5.64 8.39
C VAL A 76 0.10 5.28 7.05
N ALA A 77 -0.23 4.11 6.49
CA ALA A 77 0.38 3.59 5.27
C ALA A 77 0.33 4.55 4.07
N PRO A 78 -0.81 5.18 3.72
CA PRO A 78 -0.86 6.13 2.60
C PRO A 78 0.06 7.33 2.78
N PHE A 79 0.18 7.87 4.00
CA PHE A 79 1.04 9.02 4.28
C PHE A 79 2.53 8.69 4.18
N ALA A 80 2.92 7.49 4.65
CA ALA A 80 4.28 7.02 4.49
C ALA A 80 4.63 6.79 3.00
N ALA A 81 3.70 6.22 2.23
CA ALA A 81 3.85 6.05 0.79
C ALA A 81 3.99 7.41 0.06
N VAL A 82 3.15 8.39 0.40
CA VAL A 82 3.24 9.76 -0.14
C VAL A 82 4.60 10.38 0.12
N GLY A 83 5.19 10.17 1.30
CA GLY A 83 6.54 10.63 1.61
C GLY A 83 7.60 10.04 0.67
N LEU A 84 7.52 8.74 0.38
CA LEU A 84 8.41 8.07 -0.57
C LEU A 84 8.20 8.57 -2.00
N TYR A 85 6.96 8.77 -2.43
CA TYR A 85 6.65 9.32 -3.75
C TYR A 85 7.17 10.74 -3.91
N GLU A 86 7.05 11.59 -2.88
CA GLU A 86 7.59 12.95 -2.91
C GLU A 86 9.11 12.96 -3.06
N VAL A 87 9.81 12.03 -2.40
CA VAL A 87 11.27 11.87 -2.58
C VAL A 87 11.59 11.52 -4.02
N SER A 88 10.93 10.54 -4.63
CA SER A 88 11.14 10.18 -6.05
C SER A 88 10.80 11.34 -6.99
N ARG A 89 9.69 12.04 -6.75
CA ARG A 89 9.27 13.20 -7.53
C ARG A 89 10.33 14.30 -7.52
N ARG A 90 10.94 14.58 -6.36
CA ARG A 90 12.01 15.56 -6.24
C ARG A 90 13.28 15.11 -6.93
N LEU A 91 13.67 13.84 -6.78
CA LEU A 91 14.83 13.27 -7.47
C LEU A 91 14.68 13.34 -9.00
N GLU A 92 13.48 13.04 -9.51
CA GLU A 92 13.14 13.14 -10.93
C GLU A 92 13.25 14.58 -11.45
N ARG A 93 12.83 15.56 -10.63
CA ARG A 93 12.88 16.99 -10.98
C ARG A 93 14.21 17.67 -10.65
N GLY A 94 15.19 16.94 -10.13
CA GLY A 94 16.48 17.52 -9.69
C GLY A 94 16.36 18.52 -8.53
N GLN A 95 15.29 18.41 -7.74
CA GLN A 95 15.01 19.29 -6.61
C GLN A 95 15.75 18.82 -5.35
N PRO A 96 16.13 19.73 -4.43
CA PRO A 96 16.80 19.37 -3.19
C PRO A 96 15.87 18.57 -2.26
N LEU A 97 16.45 17.59 -1.55
CA LEU A 97 15.77 16.80 -0.55
C LEU A 97 15.86 17.50 0.82
N VAL A 98 14.89 18.32 1.12
CA VAL A 98 14.79 19.05 2.39
C VAL A 98 13.70 18.44 3.25
N TRP A 99 14.04 18.00 4.47
CA TRP A 99 13.11 17.35 5.40
C TRP A 99 11.82 18.14 5.64
N GLY A 100 11.96 19.44 5.93
CA GLY A 100 10.80 20.29 6.18
C GLY A 100 9.84 20.39 5.00
N GLU A 101 10.35 20.34 3.78
CA GLU A 101 9.54 20.39 2.55
C GLU A 101 8.87 19.05 2.27
N ILE A 102 9.59 17.92 2.42
CA ILE A 102 9.06 16.57 2.19
C ILE A 102 7.98 16.26 3.23
N LEU A 103 8.27 16.46 4.52
CA LEU A 103 7.25 16.30 5.57
C LEU A 103 6.12 17.32 5.45
N GLY A 104 6.42 18.53 4.98
CA GLY A 104 5.43 19.55 4.69
C GLY A 104 4.42 19.12 3.61
N VAL A 105 4.83 18.37 2.59
CA VAL A 105 3.91 17.77 1.62
C VAL A 105 3.01 16.73 2.30
N VAL A 106 3.58 15.81 3.05
CA VAL A 106 2.81 14.78 3.79
C VAL A 106 1.78 15.43 4.73
N VAL A 107 2.16 16.51 5.42
CA VAL A 107 1.23 17.25 6.32
C VAL A 107 0.15 18.01 5.53
N ARG A 108 0.48 18.59 4.38
CA ARG A 108 -0.53 19.29 3.55
C ARG A 108 -1.56 18.33 2.96
N GLU A 109 -1.13 17.11 2.61
CA GLU A 109 -2.03 16.09 2.06
C GLU A 109 -3.09 15.60 3.07
N LYS A 110 -2.91 15.84 4.39
CA LYS A 110 -3.93 15.55 5.41
C LYS A 110 -5.25 16.34 5.22
N ASP A 111 -5.16 17.51 4.61
CA ASP A 111 -6.32 18.39 4.39
C ASP A 111 -6.88 18.29 2.96
N ARG A 112 -6.37 17.34 2.15
CA ARG A 112 -6.75 17.12 0.75
C ARG A 112 -7.48 15.79 0.55
N GLN A 113 -7.07 14.99 -0.43
CA GLN A 113 -7.77 13.76 -0.86
C GLN A 113 -7.25 12.49 -0.15
N ILE A 114 -6.02 12.50 0.37
CA ILE A 114 -5.38 11.32 0.98
C ILE A 114 -6.16 10.76 2.17
N PRO A 115 -6.72 11.57 3.11
CA PRO A 115 -7.52 11.02 4.21
C PRO A 115 -8.75 10.25 3.76
N TRP A 116 -9.41 10.68 2.69
CA TRP A 116 -10.56 9.97 2.13
C TRP A 116 -10.17 8.61 1.56
N MET A 117 -9.01 8.54 0.88
CA MET A 117 -8.40 7.27 0.49
C MET A 117 -8.11 6.39 1.71
N GLY A 118 -7.51 6.95 2.75
CA GLY A 118 -7.25 6.26 4.02
C GLY A 118 -8.53 5.71 4.65
N ALA A 119 -9.60 6.50 4.67
CA ALA A 119 -10.90 6.05 5.20
C ALA A 119 -11.47 4.87 4.41
N ILE A 120 -11.40 4.88 3.08
CA ILE A 120 -11.83 3.75 2.24
C ILE A 120 -10.97 2.53 2.52
N ILE A 121 -9.64 2.67 2.61
CA ILE A 121 -8.74 1.58 2.92
C ILE A 121 -9.07 0.97 4.29
N VAL A 122 -9.35 1.78 5.31
CA VAL A 122 -9.76 1.34 6.64
C VAL A 122 -11.06 0.54 6.57
N ILE A 123 -12.10 1.08 5.91
CA ILE A 123 -13.41 0.42 5.79
C ILE A 123 -13.24 -0.92 5.07
N TYR A 124 -12.45 -0.93 3.99
CA TYR A 124 -12.17 -2.14 3.22
C TYR A 124 -11.44 -3.19 4.08
N PHE A 125 -10.46 -2.77 4.86
CA PHE A 125 -9.70 -3.65 5.74
C PHE A 125 -10.53 -4.19 6.91
N LEU A 126 -11.41 -3.36 7.49
CA LEU A 126 -12.37 -3.81 8.51
C LEU A 126 -13.33 -4.86 7.95
N PHE A 127 -13.83 -4.66 6.73
CA PHE A 127 -14.69 -5.64 6.08
C PHE A 127 -13.94 -6.96 5.83
N TRP A 128 -12.70 -6.88 5.35
CA TRP A 128 -11.82 -8.06 5.23
C TRP A 128 -11.62 -8.77 6.58
N THR A 129 -11.30 -8.02 7.63
CA THR A 129 -11.11 -8.58 8.98
C THR A 129 -12.36 -9.33 9.45
N PHE A 130 -13.53 -8.75 9.26
CA PHE A 130 -14.80 -9.42 9.58
C PHE A 130 -14.99 -10.70 8.76
N LEU A 131 -14.75 -10.64 7.46
CA LEU A 131 -14.90 -11.80 6.56
C LEU A 131 -13.91 -12.93 6.92
N ALA A 132 -12.67 -12.62 7.21
CA ALA A 132 -11.67 -13.59 7.64
C ALA A 132 -12.07 -14.27 8.96
N HIS A 133 -12.55 -13.51 9.96
CA HIS A 133 -13.08 -14.10 11.18
C HIS A 133 -14.32 -14.97 10.94
N MET A 134 -15.18 -14.59 10.01
CA MET A 134 -16.33 -15.40 9.62
C MET A 134 -15.91 -16.72 8.98
N ILE A 135 -14.95 -16.70 8.05
CA ILE A 135 -14.37 -17.91 7.43
C ILE A 135 -13.79 -18.79 8.53
N PHE A 136 -12.97 -18.22 9.42
CA PHE A 136 -12.42 -18.95 10.55
C PHE A 136 -13.51 -19.65 11.38
N ALA A 137 -14.56 -18.92 11.76
CA ALA A 137 -15.65 -19.46 12.57
C ALA A 137 -16.42 -20.60 11.88
N LEU A 138 -16.60 -20.51 10.54
CA LEU A 138 -17.26 -21.54 9.75
C LEU A 138 -16.48 -22.86 9.69
N PHE A 139 -15.16 -22.80 9.61
CA PHE A 139 -14.31 -23.99 9.51
C PHE A 139 -13.91 -24.57 10.87
N MET A 140 -13.63 -23.70 11.85
CA MET A 140 -13.03 -24.09 13.12
C MET A 140 -14.04 -24.07 14.29
N GLY A 141 -15.19 -23.45 14.09
CA GLY A 141 -16.21 -23.26 15.14
C GLY A 141 -15.86 -22.13 16.13
N LEU A 142 -16.90 -21.62 16.80
CA LEU A 142 -16.78 -20.48 17.73
C LEU A 142 -15.93 -20.78 18.98
N SER A 143 -15.90 -22.04 19.43
CA SER A 143 -15.15 -22.44 20.62
C SER A 143 -13.64 -22.36 20.44
N VAL A 144 -13.14 -22.51 19.22
CA VAL A 144 -11.70 -22.41 18.92
C VAL A 144 -11.24 -20.96 18.88
N MET A 145 -12.12 -20.01 18.52
CA MET A 145 -11.79 -18.57 18.54
C MET A 145 -11.37 -18.06 19.92
N THR A 146 -11.83 -18.70 21.00
CA THR A 146 -11.47 -18.32 22.38
C THR A 146 -10.22 -19.01 22.90
N ASN A 147 -9.71 -20.05 22.22
CA ASN A 147 -8.64 -20.92 22.69
C ASN A 147 -7.44 -21.08 21.75
N ILE A 148 -7.28 -20.21 20.73
CA ILE A 148 -6.17 -20.28 19.75
C ILE A 148 -4.77 -20.14 20.39
N SER A 149 -4.69 -19.67 21.63
CA SER A 149 -3.43 -19.47 22.32
C SER A 149 -2.70 -20.76 22.72
N SER A 150 -3.31 -21.95 22.57
CA SER A 150 -2.77 -23.18 23.12
C SER A 150 -2.10 -24.13 22.12
N SER A 151 -2.42 -24.10 20.82
CA SER A 151 -1.71 -24.95 19.83
C SER A 151 -1.94 -24.48 18.40
N LEU A 152 -0.86 -24.47 17.61
CA LEU A 152 -0.93 -24.27 16.15
C LEU A 152 -1.37 -25.53 15.40
N ASP A 153 -1.50 -26.68 16.09
CA ASP A 153 -1.85 -27.97 15.47
C ASP A 153 -3.24 -27.94 14.83
N VAL A 154 -4.13 -27.09 15.32
CA VAL A 154 -5.47 -26.90 14.76
C VAL A 154 -5.43 -26.47 13.28
N PHE A 155 -4.41 -25.70 12.89
CA PHE A 155 -4.23 -25.25 11.51
C PHE A 155 -3.69 -26.37 10.58
N LEU A 156 -3.11 -27.44 11.14
CA LEU A 156 -2.60 -28.58 10.42
C LEU A 156 -3.66 -29.68 10.20
N THR A 157 -4.86 -29.52 10.77
CA THR A 157 -5.97 -30.42 10.51
C THR A 157 -6.51 -30.23 9.09
N PRO A 158 -7.24 -31.23 8.51
CA PRO A 158 -7.85 -31.08 7.19
C PRO A 158 -8.76 -29.83 7.09
N ASN A 159 -9.55 -29.54 8.11
CA ASN A 159 -10.39 -28.34 8.16
C ASN A 159 -9.55 -27.07 8.24
N GLY A 160 -8.49 -27.07 9.05
CA GLY A 160 -7.55 -25.93 9.17
C GLY A 160 -6.85 -25.63 7.84
N LEU A 161 -6.34 -26.66 7.16
CA LEU A 161 -5.70 -26.49 5.85
C LEU A 161 -6.69 -25.99 4.78
N THR A 162 -7.92 -26.52 4.79
CA THR A 162 -8.96 -26.05 3.86
C THR A 162 -9.33 -24.58 4.14
N MET A 163 -9.47 -24.21 5.42
CA MET A 163 -9.70 -22.83 5.85
C MET A 163 -8.57 -21.90 5.33
N ILE A 164 -7.31 -22.26 5.57
CA ILE A 164 -6.15 -21.48 5.08
C ILE A 164 -6.22 -21.32 3.56
N ALA A 165 -6.53 -22.39 2.81
CA ALA A 165 -6.66 -22.31 1.37
C ALA A 165 -7.76 -21.34 0.94
N VAL A 166 -8.94 -21.40 1.59
CA VAL A 166 -10.06 -20.48 1.33
C VAL A 166 -9.67 -19.04 1.67
N GLU A 167 -9.05 -18.81 2.83
CA GLU A 167 -8.58 -17.47 3.24
C GLU A 167 -7.54 -16.90 2.28
N LEU A 168 -6.61 -17.73 1.79
CA LEU A 168 -5.61 -17.28 0.81
C LEU A 168 -6.26 -16.88 -0.52
N VAL A 169 -7.24 -17.64 -1.00
CA VAL A 169 -7.95 -17.32 -2.25
C VAL A 169 -8.79 -16.05 -2.08
N VAL A 170 -9.66 -16.02 -1.07
CA VAL A 170 -10.54 -14.87 -0.83
C VAL A 170 -9.73 -13.63 -0.48
N GLY A 171 -8.74 -13.76 0.42
CA GLY A 171 -7.83 -12.68 0.79
C GLY A 171 -7.00 -12.18 -0.37
N GLY A 172 -6.54 -13.07 -1.24
CA GLY A 172 -5.83 -12.72 -2.48
C GLY A 172 -6.70 -11.87 -3.41
N VAL A 173 -7.98 -12.21 -3.57
CA VAL A 173 -8.93 -11.40 -4.36
C VAL A 173 -9.13 -10.03 -3.71
N PHE A 174 -9.36 -9.99 -2.39
CA PHE A 174 -9.49 -8.74 -1.65
C PHE A 174 -8.22 -7.87 -1.78
N ALA A 175 -7.06 -8.45 -1.57
CA ALA A 175 -5.79 -7.73 -1.71
C ALA A 175 -5.60 -7.17 -3.13
N PHE A 176 -5.94 -7.94 -4.16
CA PHE A 176 -5.83 -7.51 -5.55
C PHE A 176 -6.82 -6.39 -5.91
N VAL A 177 -8.05 -6.42 -5.39
CA VAL A 177 -9.00 -5.32 -5.58
C VAL A 177 -8.50 -4.05 -4.91
N LEU A 178 -8.05 -4.12 -3.65
CA LEU A 178 -7.49 -2.96 -2.96
C LEU A 178 -6.25 -2.41 -3.68
N TYR A 179 -5.34 -3.28 -4.08
CA TYR A 179 -4.19 -2.93 -4.91
C TYR A 179 -4.63 -2.20 -6.19
N SER A 180 -5.61 -2.72 -6.90
CA SER A 180 -6.10 -2.12 -8.15
C SER A 180 -6.67 -0.71 -7.96
N LEU A 181 -7.27 -0.45 -6.80
CA LEU A 181 -7.79 0.87 -6.45
C LEU A 181 -6.69 1.85 -6.00
N THR A 182 -5.57 1.36 -5.45
CA THR A 182 -4.61 2.21 -4.73
C THR A 182 -3.26 2.38 -5.42
N VAL A 183 -2.80 1.43 -6.22
CA VAL A 183 -1.43 1.37 -6.74
C VAL A 183 -1.03 2.57 -7.61
N VAL A 184 -1.95 3.09 -8.42
CA VAL A 184 -1.73 4.26 -9.28
C VAL A 184 -2.39 5.51 -8.69
N SER A 185 -3.50 5.37 -7.93
CA SER A 185 -4.24 6.51 -7.41
C SER A 185 -3.47 7.32 -6.37
N LEU A 186 -2.72 6.67 -5.47
CA LEU A 186 -1.95 7.39 -4.45
C LEU A 186 -0.86 8.30 -5.04
N PRO A 187 0.03 7.82 -5.95
CA PRO A 187 0.97 8.72 -6.60
C PRO A 187 0.30 9.76 -7.51
N LEU A 188 -0.84 9.42 -8.15
CA LEU A 188 -1.61 10.36 -8.97
C LEU A 188 -2.17 11.52 -8.14
N LEU A 189 -2.72 11.25 -6.95
CA LEU A 189 -3.24 12.28 -6.03
C LEU A 189 -2.15 13.23 -5.52
N LEU A 190 -0.90 12.74 -5.40
CA LEU A 190 0.25 13.59 -5.06
C LEU A 190 0.69 14.47 -6.22
N ASP A 191 0.58 13.98 -7.46
CA ASP A 191 1.13 14.65 -8.64
C ASP A 191 0.15 15.59 -9.33
N LYS A 192 -1.17 15.33 -9.25
CA LYS A 192 -2.23 16.04 -9.96
C LYS A 192 -3.38 16.45 -9.05
N GLU A 193 -4.04 17.57 -9.41
CA GLU A 193 -5.27 18.01 -8.76
C GLU A 193 -6.46 17.23 -9.32
N ILE A 194 -6.80 16.13 -8.65
CA ILE A 194 -7.90 15.23 -8.99
C ILE A 194 -8.59 14.74 -7.71
N ASP A 195 -9.87 14.46 -7.77
CA ASP A 195 -10.59 13.85 -6.66
C ASP A 195 -10.22 12.38 -6.47
N PHE A 196 -10.34 11.88 -5.23
CA PHE A 196 -9.92 10.53 -4.88
C PHE A 196 -10.72 9.43 -5.60
N VAL A 197 -12.00 9.66 -5.91
CA VAL A 197 -12.83 8.68 -6.63
C VAL A 197 -12.37 8.54 -8.07
N SER A 198 -12.14 9.67 -8.76
CA SER A 198 -11.58 9.67 -10.11
C SER A 198 -10.19 9.03 -10.15
N ALA A 199 -9.33 9.32 -9.16
CA ALA A 199 -8.01 8.69 -9.06
C ALA A 199 -8.11 7.17 -8.89
N MET A 200 -9.01 6.68 -8.02
CA MET A 200 -9.25 5.24 -7.83
C MET A 200 -9.78 4.57 -9.10
N LEU A 201 -10.70 5.22 -9.82
CA LEU A 201 -11.23 4.70 -11.09
C LEU A 201 -10.15 4.63 -12.18
N ILE A 202 -9.26 5.63 -12.26
CA ILE A 202 -8.12 5.63 -13.19
C ILE A 202 -7.16 4.49 -12.81
N SER A 203 -6.85 4.33 -11.53
CA SER A 203 -6.01 3.23 -11.04
C SER A 203 -6.58 1.87 -11.43
N PHE A 204 -7.86 1.66 -11.16
CA PHE A 204 -8.56 0.41 -11.50
C PHE A 204 -8.54 0.13 -13.01
N ARG A 205 -8.83 1.13 -13.84
CA ARG A 205 -8.75 1.01 -15.31
C ARG A 205 -7.33 0.70 -15.78
N THR A 206 -6.33 1.36 -15.21
CA THR A 206 -4.92 1.08 -15.52
C THR A 206 -4.57 -0.38 -15.28
N VAL A 207 -5.03 -0.94 -14.14
CA VAL A 207 -4.84 -2.36 -13.84
C VAL A 207 -5.63 -3.26 -14.79
N GLN A 208 -6.86 -2.91 -15.16
CA GLN A 208 -7.66 -3.69 -16.11
C GLN A 208 -7.03 -3.72 -17.51
N GLU A 209 -6.60 -2.57 -18.03
CA GLU A 209 -6.01 -2.45 -19.37
C GLU A 209 -4.63 -3.10 -19.45
N ASN A 210 -3.90 -3.20 -18.32
CA ASN A 210 -2.58 -3.79 -18.21
C ASN A 210 -2.59 -5.04 -17.30
N PHE A 211 -3.67 -5.82 -17.30
CA PHE A 211 -3.97 -6.81 -16.28
C PHE A 211 -2.81 -7.77 -15.97
N VAL A 212 -2.21 -8.39 -16.97
CA VAL A 212 -1.15 -9.39 -16.76
C VAL A 212 0.10 -8.76 -16.14
N VAL A 213 0.52 -7.60 -16.64
CA VAL A 213 1.72 -6.89 -16.13
C VAL A 213 1.47 -6.41 -14.71
N MET A 214 0.29 -5.85 -14.43
CA MET A 214 -0.07 -5.36 -13.11
C MET A 214 -0.33 -6.49 -12.10
N LEU A 215 -0.81 -7.64 -12.53
CA LEU A 215 -0.91 -8.83 -11.68
C LEU A 215 0.48 -9.34 -11.28
N VAL A 216 1.44 -9.38 -12.22
CA VAL A 216 2.83 -9.72 -11.91
C VAL A 216 3.43 -8.71 -10.95
N TRP A 217 3.14 -7.41 -11.11
CA TRP A 217 3.59 -6.38 -10.17
C TRP A 217 3.02 -6.59 -8.77
N ALA A 218 1.72 -6.88 -8.64
CA ALA A 218 1.09 -7.21 -7.36
C ALA A 218 1.77 -8.41 -6.69
N PHE A 219 2.07 -9.46 -7.47
CA PHE A 219 2.77 -10.64 -6.98
C PHE A 219 4.20 -10.33 -6.52
N VAL A 220 4.93 -9.50 -7.25
CA VAL A 220 6.28 -9.04 -6.85
C VAL A 220 6.21 -8.28 -5.52
N ILE A 221 5.26 -7.34 -5.39
CA ILE A 221 5.06 -6.59 -4.13
C ILE A 221 4.77 -7.55 -2.99
N ALA A 222 3.79 -8.45 -3.16
CA ALA A 222 3.37 -9.38 -2.11
C ALA A 222 4.52 -10.31 -1.69
N THR A 223 5.25 -10.87 -2.64
CA THR A 223 6.36 -11.79 -2.38
C THR A 223 7.52 -11.10 -1.66
N LEU A 224 7.95 -9.94 -2.16
CA LEU A 224 9.05 -9.20 -1.54
C LEU A 224 8.67 -8.69 -0.15
N ALA A 225 7.45 -8.17 0.03
CA ALA A 225 6.95 -7.75 1.34
C ALA A 225 6.90 -8.94 2.32
N PHE A 226 6.33 -10.07 1.91
CA PHE A 226 6.25 -11.27 2.75
C PHE A 226 7.64 -11.74 3.22
N TRP A 227 8.57 -11.94 2.29
CA TRP A 227 9.93 -12.41 2.65
C TRP A 227 10.71 -11.40 3.48
N SER A 228 10.43 -10.12 3.32
CA SER A 228 11.07 -9.06 4.12
C SER A 228 10.60 -9.04 5.58
N MET A 229 9.46 -9.65 5.90
CA MET A 229 8.94 -9.77 7.26
C MET A 229 9.63 -10.91 8.05
N VAL A 230 10.14 -11.93 7.35
CA VAL A 230 10.77 -13.11 7.98
C VAL A 230 11.90 -12.74 8.96
N PRO A 231 12.86 -11.84 8.63
CA PRO A 231 13.87 -11.40 9.58
C PRO A 231 13.32 -10.33 10.55
N LEU A 232 12.25 -10.64 11.29
CA LEU A 232 11.63 -9.74 12.27
C LEU A 232 11.28 -8.35 11.69
N PHE A 233 10.70 -8.33 10.51
CA PHE A 233 10.32 -7.12 9.76
C PHE A 233 11.49 -6.23 9.30
N LEU A 234 12.74 -6.54 9.64
CA LEU A 234 13.88 -5.70 9.30
C LEU A 234 14.10 -5.55 7.79
N GLY A 235 13.74 -6.56 7.01
CA GLY A 235 13.79 -6.49 5.54
C GLY A 235 12.90 -5.39 4.96
N LEU A 236 11.83 -5.00 5.66
CA LEU A 236 10.94 -3.91 5.25
C LEU A 236 11.66 -2.55 5.18
N LEU A 237 12.74 -2.35 5.96
CA LEU A 237 13.54 -1.12 5.89
C LEU A 237 14.15 -0.86 4.51
N VAL A 238 14.33 -1.91 3.71
CA VAL A 238 14.86 -1.81 2.35
C VAL A 238 13.75 -2.04 1.32
N VAL A 239 12.95 -3.08 1.51
CA VAL A 239 11.96 -3.50 0.51
C VAL A 239 10.85 -2.46 0.34
N LEU A 240 10.29 -1.91 1.42
CA LEU A 240 9.21 -0.92 1.32
C LEU A 240 9.64 0.36 0.61
N PRO A 241 10.79 1.00 0.94
CA PRO A 241 11.24 2.16 0.19
C PRO A 241 11.47 1.86 -1.29
N VAL A 242 12.12 0.73 -1.60
CA VAL A 242 12.38 0.33 -2.99
C VAL A 242 11.08 0.16 -3.75
N LEU A 243 10.10 -0.54 -3.17
CA LEU A 243 8.78 -0.74 -3.79
C LEU A 243 7.98 0.56 -3.89
N GLY A 244 8.07 1.45 -2.88
CA GLY A 244 7.44 2.76 -2.92
C GLY A 244 8.00 3.61 -4.06
N HIS A 245 9.31 3.79 -4.13
CA HIS A 245 9.97 4.51 -5.23
C HIS A 245 9.67 3.85 -6.59
N ALA A 246 9.72 2.51 -6.68
CA ALA A 246 9.39 1.78 -7.90
C ALA A 246 7.93 2.00 -8.34
N THR A 247 6.99 2.06 -7.39
CA THR A 247 5.57 2.34 -7.69
C THR A 247 5.39 3.75 -8.26
N TRP A 248 6.14 4.75 -7.75
CA TRP A 248 6.18 6.08 -8.38
C TRP A 248 6.62 6.00 -9.84
N HIS A 249 7.73 5.33 -10.13
CA HIS A 249 8.24 5.21 -11.50
C HIS A 249 7.34 4.38 -12.40
N LEU A 250 6.64 3.37 -11.86
CA LEU A 250 5.63 2.63 -12.62
C LEU A 250 4.41 3.50 -12.94
N TYR A 251 3.92 4.29 -11.98
CA TYR A 251 2.89 5.28 -12.20
C TYR A 251 3.24 6.25 -13.34
N ARG A 252 4.47 6.78 -13.34
CA ARG A 252 4.97 7.69 -14.40
C ARG A 252 5.01 7.05 -15.79
N ARG A 253 5.19 5.71 -15.86
CA ARG A 253 5.12 4.95 -17.13
C ARG A 253 3.70 4.58 -17.52
N ALA A 254 2.84 4.36 -16.54
CA ALA A 254 1.46 3.93 -16.75
C ALA A 254 0.54 5.06 -17.21
N LEU A 255 0.82 6.30 -16.82
CA LEU A 255 -0.02 7.46 -17.14
C LEU A 255 0.76 8.53 -17.91
N ILE A 256 0.25 8.86 -19.08
CA ILE A 256 0.77 9.93 -19.95
C ILE A 256 -0.09 11.17 -19.69
N SER A 257 0.55 12.26 -19.25
CA SER A 257 -0.13 13.55 -19.15
C SER A 257 -0.19 14.22 -20.52
N PRO A 258 -1.35 14.80 -20.92
CA PRO A 258 -1.47 15.52 -22.21
C PRO A 258 -0.55 16.74 -22.34
N GLU A 259 0.04 17.18 -21.22
CA GLU A 259 0.96 18.33 -21.12
C GLU A 259 2.43 17.87 -20.91
N GLY A 260 2.81 16.78 -21.51
CA GLY A 260 4.15 16.16 -21.42
C GLY A 260 5.24 16.87 -22.12
#